data_dd2d64a89c77490d837326dd759caf39
#
_entry.id   dd2d64a89c77490d837326dd759caf39
#
_cell.length_a   1.000
_cell.length_b   1.000
_cell.length_c   1.000
_cell.angle_alpha   90.00
_cell.angle_beta   90.00
_cell.angle_gamma   90.00
#
_symmetry.space_group_name_H-M   'P 1'
#
loop_
_entity.id
_entity.type
_entity.pdbx_description
1 polymer ?
#
loop_
_entity_poly.entity_id
_entity_poly.type
_entity_poly.pdbx_seq_one_letter_code
_entity_poly.pdbx_strand_id
1 'polypeptide(L)'
;MNYWMVKQEPGSYSFDDFVKDKKTDWTGVRNYQARNFLRDMKKGDEVLFYHSGDEKAVVGFATVSRAAFPDPTADDDAWIAVELKAGKRLKNPVTLAQVKADPKLADILLVRNGRISVMSLAKDEYDQIVRMGS
;
A
#
# COMPACT_ATOMS: atom_id res chain seq x y z
N MET A 1 10.90 5.91 11.17
CA MET A 1 9.61 5.54 10.57
C MET A 1 9.77 5.36 9.07
N ASN A 2 9.19 4.32 8.53
CA ASN A 2 9.22 4.04 7.09
C ASN A 2 7.84 4.27 6.47
N TYR A 3 7.82 4.42 5.15
CA TYR A 3 6.63 4.75 4.38
C TYR A 3 6.44 3.72 3.28
N TRP A 4 5.21 3.31 3.06
CA TRP A 4 4.86 2.20 2.18
C TRP A 4 3.62 2.50 1.36
N MET A 5 3.42 1.75 0.28
CA MET A 5 2.17 1.75 -0.46
C MET A 5 1.76 0.30 -0.71
N VAL A 6 0.48 0.03 -0.51
CA VAL A 6 -0.11 -1.27 -0.85
C VAL A 6 -1.19 -1.06 -1.90
N LYS A 7 -1.32 -2.02 -2.80
CA LYS A 7 -2.28 -1.98 -3.89
C LYS A 7 -3.30 -3.10 -3.75
N GLN A 8 -4.55 -2.78 -4.02
CA GLN A 8 -5.62 -3.75 -4.06
C GLN A 8 -6.63 -3.37 -5.13
N GLU A 9 -7.21 -4.36 -5.76
CA GLU A 9 -8.29 -4.12 -6.71
C GLU A 9 -9.59 -3.88 -5.93
N PRO A 10 -10.33 -2.76 -6.18
CA PRO A 10 -11.51 -2.44 -5.38
C PRO A 10 -12.62 -3.48 -5.48
N GLY A 11 -12.68 -4.22 -6.59
CA GLY A 11 -13.64 -5.32 -6.71
C GLY A 11 -13.33 -6.52 -5.80
N SER A 12 -12.07 -6.66 -5.39
CA SER A 12 -11.65 -7.72 -4.47
C SER A 12 -11.66 -7.25 -3.02
N TYR A 13 -11.09 -6.08 -2.76
CA TYR A 13 -11.04 -5.51 -1.42
C TYR A 13 -10.85 -4.00 -1.53
N SER A 14 -11.94 -3.25 -1.35
CA SER A 14 -11.91 -1.80 -1.48
C SER A 14 -11.45 -1.12 -0.18
N PHE A 15 -11.11 0.16 -0.29
CA PHE A 15 -10.82 0.95 0.91
C PHE A 15 -12.05 1.05 1.83
N ASP A 16 -13.27 1.07 1.27
CA ASP A 16 -14.50 1.04 2.05
C ASP A 16 -14.62 -0.25 2.86
N ASP A 17 -14.29 -1.40 2.25
CA ASP A 17 -14.26 -2.68 2.95
C ASP A 17 -13.26 -2.64 4.10
N PHE A 18 -12.08 -2.07 3.85
CA PHE A 18 -11.02 -1.94 4.83
C PHE A 18 -11.44 -1.07 6.01
N VAL A 19 -12.06 0.08 5.75
CA VAL A 19 -12.57 0.98 6.80
C VAL A 19 -13.64 0.26 7.64
N LYS A 20 -14.51 -0.50 7.01
CA LYS A 20 -15.54 -1.29 7.68
C LYS A 20 -14.93 -2.35 8.59
N ASP A 21 -13.89 -3.02 8.12
CA ASP A 21 -13.17 -4.05 8.89
C ASP A 21 -12.29 -3.45 9.98
N LYS A 22 -11.89 -2.20 9.86
CA LYS A 22 -10.98 -1.45 10.75
C LYS A 22 -9.54 -1.94 10.70
N LYS A 23 -9.31 -3.25 10.68
CA LYS A 23 -8.00 -3.88 10.54
C LYS A 23 -8.13 -5.07 9.61
N THR A 24 -7.05 -5.38 8.91
CA THR A 24 -7.00 -6.57 8.07
C THR A 24 -5.59 -7.14 8.05
N ASP A 25 -5.50 -8.47 7.95
CA ASP A 25 -4.23 -9.14 7.67
C ASP A 25 -3.98 -9.07 6.17
N TRP A 26 -2.85 -8.48 5.79
CA TRP A 26 -2.49 -8.32 4.38
C TRP A 26 -1.85 -9.62 3.90
N THR A 27 -2.68 -10.52 3.44
CA THR A 27 -2.30 -11.89 3.03
C THR A 27 -2.29 -12.00 1.50
N GLY A 28 -1.85 -13.15 1.01
CA GLY A 28 -1.95 -13.46 -0.42
C GLY A 28 -0.86 -12.86 -1.28
N VAL A 29 0.14 -12.20 -0.70
CA VAL A 29 1.27 -11.64 -1.46
C VAL A 29 2.18 -12.79 -1.91
N ARG A 30 2.36 -12.93 -3.23
CA ARG A 30 3.11 -14.06 -3.83
C ARG A 30 4.23 -13.59 -4.77
N ASN A 31 4.69 -12.34 -4.58
CA ASN A 31 5.84 -11.78 -5.28
C ASN A 31 6.96 -11.60 -4.27
N TYR A 32 8.18 -12.08 -4.58
CA TYR A 32 9.28 -12.06 -3.63
C TYR A 32 9.72 -10.64 -3.26
N GLN A 33 9.72 -9.71 -4.20
CA GLN A 33 10.07 -8.31 -3.91
C GLN A 33 9.04 -7.69 -2.96
N ALA A 34 7.75 -7.88 -3.24
CA ALA A 34 6.68 -7.37 -2.39
C ALA A 34 6.75 -8.00 -0.99
N ARG A 35 7.03 -9.30 -0.91
CA ARG A 35 7.23 -9.99 0.38
C ARG A 35 8.36 -9.36 1.18
N ASN A 36 9.47 -9.04 0.54
CA ASN A 36 10.60 -8.42 1.22
C ASN A 36 10.23 -7.06 1.80
N PHE A 37 9.40 -6.28 1.09
CA PHE A 37 8.87 -5.03 1.63
C PHE A 37 7.98 -5.29 2.85
N LEU A 38 7.10 -6.27 2.81
CA LEU A 38 6.28 -6.64 3.97
C LEU A 38 7.17 -7.00 5.17
N ARG A 39 8.23 -7.75 4.92
CA ARG A 39 9.18 -8.16 5.97
C ARG A 39 9.80 -6.95 6.66
N ASP A 40 10.05 -5.88 5.93
CA ASP A 40 10.72 -4.69 6.45
C ASP A 40 9.77 -3.72 7.13
N MET A 41 8.47 -3.92 7.02
CA MET A 41 7.48 -3.08 7.69
C MET A 41 7.56 -3.24 9.20
N LYS A 42 7.42 -2.12 9.92
CA LYS A 42 7.43 -2.10 11.39
C LYS A 42 6.14 -1.49 11.90
N LYS A 43 5.71 -1.95 13.07
CA LYS A 43 4.53 -1.37 13.74
C LYS A 43 4.68 0.13 13.85
N GLY A 44 3.65 0.86 13.43
CA GLY A 44 3.62 2.32 13.44
C GLY A 44 4.01 2.95 12.11
N ASP A 45 4.54 2.17 11.15
CA ASP A 45 4.86 2.71 9.83
C ASP A 45 3.61 3.17 9.10
N GLU A 46 3.75 4.21 8.29
CA GLU A 46 2.66 4.79 7.51
C GLU A 46 2.53 4.11 6.15
N VAL A 47 1.29 3.89 5.73
CA VAL A 47 0.98 3.17 4.49
C VAL A 47 -0.05 3.95 3.70
N LEU A 48 0.13 4.01 2.38
CA LEU A 48 -0.88 4.52 1.46
C LEU A 48 -1.59 3.35 0.78
N PHE A 49 -2.90 3.45 0.66
CA PHE A 49 -3.74 2.42 0.05
C PHE A 49 -4.13 2.86 -1.36
N TYR A 50 -3.77 2.05 -2.35
CA TYR A 50 -3.99 2.35 -3.76
C TYR A 50 -5.01 1.37 -4.35
N HIS A 51 -6.01 1.90 -5.06
CA HIS A 51 -6.93 1.08 -5.86
C HIS A 51 -6.33 0.86 -7.24
N SER A 52 -6.08 -0.40 -7.58
CA SER A 52 -5.67 -0.80 -8.93
C SER A 52 -6.89 -1.01 -9.82
N GLY A 53 -6.71 -1.61 -10.99
CA GLY A 53 -7.79 -1.82 -11.95
C GLY A 53 -8.12 -0.53 -12.71
N ASP A 54 -9.39 -0.22 -12.82
CA ASP A 54 -9.84 0.92 -13.62
C ASP A 54 -9.63 2.27 -12.92
N GLU A 55 -9.70 2.28 -11.60
CA GLU A 55 -9.58 3.55 -10.84
C GLU A 55 -8.18 4.12 -10.84
N LYS A 56 -7.17 3.30 -10.57
CA LYS A 56 -5.74 3.66 -10.58
C LYS A 56 -5.46 4.94 -9.77
N ALA A 57 -5.75 4.90 -8.48
CA ALA A 57 -5.58 6.06 -7.60
C ALA A 57 -5.25 5.66 -6.16
N VAL A 58 -4.46 6.50 -5.49
CA VAL A 58 -4.26 6.44 -4.04
C VAL A 58 -5.50 7.02 -3.39
N VAL A 59 -6.12 6.28 -2.48
CA VAL A 59 -7.44 6.65 -1.95
C VAL A 59 -7.48 6.84 -0.44
N GLY A 60 -6.48 6.37 0.29
CA GLY A 60 -6.52 6.48 1.74
C GLY A 60 -5.24 6.11 2.44
N PHE A 61 -5.30 6.21 3.77
CA PHE A 61 -4.19 5.95 4.68
C PHE A 61 -4.39 4.67 5.45
N ALA A 62 -3.29 4.05 5.82
CA ALA A 62 -3.25 2.94 6.76
C ALA A 62 -2.01 3.03 7.63
N THR A 63 -1.97 2.23 8.68
CA THR A 63 -0.82 2.13 9.58
C THR A 63 -0.53 0.65 9.80
N VAL A 64 0.74 0.29 9.89
CA VAL A 64 1.12 -1.08 10.26
C VAL A 64 0.80 -1.28 11.74
N SER A 65 -0.12 -2.18 12.04
CA SER A 65 -0.53 -2.49 13.42
C SER A 65 0.12 -3.75 13.96
N ARG A 66 0.61 -4.63 13.09
CA ARG A 66 1.39 -5.81 13.47
C ARG A 66 2.42 -6.10 12.39
N ALA A 67 3.69 -6.22 12.80
CA ALA A 67 4.80 -6.53 11.89
C ALA A 67 4.71 -7.97 11.38
N ALA A 68 5.58 -8.31 10.43
CA ALA A 68 5.56 -9.55 9.67
C ALA A 68 5.35 -10.81 10.51
N PHE A 69 4.44 -11.66 10.04
CA PHE A 69 4.17 -12.98 10.59
C PHE A 69 3.89 -13.94 9.42
N PRO A 70 3.95 -15.26 9.65
CA PRO A 70 3.68 -16.22 8.57
C PRO A 70 2.29 -16.01 7.98
N ASP A 71 2.20 -16.00 6.65
CA ASP A 71 0.91 -15.87 5.96
C ASP A 71 0.09 -17.15 6.18
N PRO A 72 -1.06 -17.07 6.88
CA PRO A 72 -1.86 -18.27 7.15
C PRO A 72 -2.53 -18.86 5.92
N THR A 73 -2.56 -18.12 4.80
CA THR A 73 -3.16 -18.61 3.54
C THR A 73 -2.15 -19.34 2.66
N ALA A 74 -0.87 -19.34 3.05
CA ALA A 74 0.20 -19.96 2.27
C ALA A 74 0.52 -21.37 2.75
N ASP A 75 1.00 -22.22 1.82
CA ASP A 75 1.38 -23.60 2.13
C ASP A 75 2.81 -23.72 2.64
N ASP A 76 3.64 -22.68 2.49
CA ASP A 76 5.03 -22.72 2.95
C ASP A 76 5.40 -21.46 3.72
N ASP A 77 6.58 -21.48 4.36
CA ASP A 77 7.06 -20.41 5.22
C ASP A 77 7.68 -19.23 4.47
N ALA A 78 7.78 -19.31 3.14
CA ALA A 78 8.36 -18.23 2.34
C ALA A 78 7.49 -16.98 2.33
N TRP A 79 6.20 -17.13 2.59
CA TRP A 79 5.23 -16.05 2.46
C TRP A 79 4.82 -15.50 3.82
N ILE A 80 4.72 -14.19 3.89
CA ILE A 80 4.42 -13.48 5.12
C ILE A 80 3.30 -12.48 4.92
N ALA A 81 2.72 -12.07 6.03
CA ALA A 81 1.67 -11.06 6.08
C ALA A 81 2.02 -10.02 7.14
N VAL A 82 1.34 -8.89 7.07
CA VAL A 82 1.34 -7.88 8.13
C VAL A 82 -0.12 -7.54 8.44
N GLU A 83 -0.37 -6.98 9.61
CA GLU A 83 -1.68 -6.42 9.91
C GLU A 83 -1.66 -4.91 9.67
N LEU A 84 -2.65 -4.43 8.92
CA LEU A 84 -2.82 -3.01 8.66
C LEU A 84 -4.09 -2.51 9.32
N LYS A 85 -4.02 -1.31 9.87
CA LYS A 85 -5.16 -0.60 10.45
C LYS A 85 -5.60 0.50 9.48
N ALA A 86 -6.89 0.57 9.21
CA ALA A 86 -7.45 1.59 8.33
C ALA A 86 -7.34 2.98 8.94
N GLY A 87 -6.89 3.93 8.15
CA GLY A 87 -6.87 5.35 8.48
C GLY A 87 -7.93 6.13 7.72
N LYS A 88 -7.65 7.41 7.48
CA LYS A 88 -8.59 8.30 6.80
C LYS A 88 -8.51 8.12 5.29
N ARG A 89 -9.60 8.51 4.59
CA ARG A 89 -9.55 8.69 3.15
C ARG A 89 -8.76 9.93 2.80
N LEU A 90 -8.09 9.91 1.65
CA LEU A 90 -7.60 11.14 1.05
C LEU A 90 -8.80 12.00 0.65
N LYS A 91 -8.72 13.30 0.88
CA LYS A 91 -9.75 14.24 0.46
C LYS A 91 -9.97 14.19 -1.04
N ASN A 92 -8.88 14.09 -1.79
CA ASN A 92 -8.87 13.94 -3.25
C ASN A 92 -8.02 12.73 -3.61
N PRO A 93 -8.58 11.70 -4.26
CA PRO A 93 -7.75 10.59 -4.73
C PRO A 93 -6.63 11.08 -5.64
N VAL A 94 -5.45 10.52 -5.46
CA VAL A 94 -4.28 10.88 -6.30
C VAL A 94 -4.14 9.82 -7.38
N THR A 95 -4.41 10.19 -8.62
CA THR A 95 -4.44 9.25 -9.74
C THR A 95 -3.02 8.87 -10.19
N LEU A 96 -2.92 7.71 -10.83
CA LEU A 96 -1.66 7.28 -11.44
C LEU A 96 -1.17 8.30 -12.48
N ALA A 97 -2.09 8.90 -13.24
CA ALA A 97 -1.73 9.94 -14.22
C ALA A 97 -1.07 11.15 -13.53
N GLN A 98 -1.60 11.59 -12.38
CA GLN A 98 -1.01 12.66 -11.60
C GLN A 98 0.37 12.29 -11.07
N VAL A 99 0.53 11.06 -10.61
CA VAL A 99 1.82 10.55 -10.12
C VAL A 99 2.85 10.55 -11.24
N LYS A 100 2.49 10.05 -12.42
CA LYS A 100 3.40 10.03 -13.58
C LYS A 100 3.82 11.43 -14.03
N ALA A 101 2.94 12.40 -13.90
CA ALA A 101 3.20 13.78 -14.31
C ALA A 101 4.04 14.57 -13.31
N ASP A 102 4.21 14.06 -12.08
CA ASP A 102 4.97 14.75 -11.04
C ASP A 102 6.44 14.34 -11.08
N PRO A 103 7.39 15.28 -11.24
CA PRO A 103 8.82 14.93 -11.32
C PRO A 103 9.36 14.20 -10.09
N LYS A 104 8.80 14.43 -8.91
CA LYS A 104 9.22 13.74 -7.69
C LYS A 104 8.77 12.29 -7.65
N LEU A 105 7.71 11.94 -8.38
CA LEU A 105 7.04 10.65 -8.28
C LEU A 105 7.19 9.81 -9.54
N ALA A 106 7.76 10.38 -10.60
CA ALA A 106 7.81 9.72 -11.91
C ALA A 106 8.59 8.41 -11.90
N ASP A 107 9.51 8.22 -10.94
CA ASP A 107 10.37 7.05 -10.85
C ASP A 107 10.04 6.09 -9.70
N ILE A 108 8.96 6.34 -8.95
CA ILE A 108 8.59 5.40 -7.86
C ILE A 108 8.15 4.04 -8.44
N LEU A 109 8.22 3.00 -7.62
CA LEU A 109 7.91 1.64 -8.07
C LEU A 109 6.49 1.49 -8.62
N LEU A 110 5.54 2.28 -8.14
CA LEU A 110 4.18 2.29 -8.68
C LEU A 110 4.19 2.54 -10.21
N VAL A 111 5.07 3.44 -10.66
CA VAL A 111 5.20 3.79 -12.09
C VAL A 111 6.11 2.79 -12.81
N ARG A 112 7.24 2.44 -12.21
CA ARG A 112 8.28 1.61 -12.85
C ARG A 112 7.91 0.14 -12.93
N ASN A 113 7.15 -0.36 -11.96
CA ASN A 113 6.73 -1.76 -11.90
C ASN A 113 5.25 -1.85 -11.53
N GLY A 114 4.39 -1.81 -12.53
CA GLY A 114 2.93 -1.83 -12.34
C GLY A 114 2.39 -3.12 -11.77
N ARG A 115 3.20 -4.17 -11.65
CA ARG A 115 2.75 -5.48 -11.15
C ARG A 115 3.02 -5.68 -9.67
N ILE A 116 3.88 -4.84 -9.07
CA ILE A 116 4.19 -4.98 -7.65
C ILE A 116 3.02 -4.44 -6.81
N SER A 117 2.62 -5.19 -5.79
CA SER A 117 1.46 -4.85 -4.96
C SER A 117 1.83 -4.22 -3.62
N VAL A 118 3.09 -4.26 -3.24
CA VAL A 118 3.61 -3.66 -2.02
C VAL A 118 4.95 -3.01 -2.35
N MET A 119 5.16 -1.78 -1.91
CA MET A 119 6.39 -1.06 -2.22
C MET A 119 6.74 -0.06 -1.12
N SER A 120 8.02 0.26 -1.02
CA SER A 120 8.49 1.33 -0.15
C SER A 120 8.36 2.67 -0.85
N LEU A 121 8.24 3.72 -0.05
CA LEU A 121 8.29 5.11 -0.49
C LEU A 121 9.31 5.86 0.35
N ALA A 122 10.04 6.79 -0.26
CA ALA A 122 10.82 7.75 0.50
C ALA A 122 9.86 8.73 1.19
N LYS A 123 10.32 9.35 2.27
CA LYS A 123 9.49 10.30 3.02
C LYS A 123 8.99 11.44 2.15
N ASP A 124 9.84 12.01 1.32
CA ASP A 124 9.46 13.12 0.43
C ASP A 124 8.46 12.68 -0.64
N GLU A 125 8.54 11.44 -1.11
CA GLU A 125 7.56 10.86 -2.04
C GLU A 125 6.20 10.69 -1.36
N TYR A 126 6.20 10.13 -0.17
CA TYR A 126 4.99 9.98 0.64
C TYR A 126 4.34 11.35 0.89
N ASP A 127 5.14 12.32 1.37
CA ASP A 127 4.66 13.66 1.69
C ASP A 127 4.07 14.35 0.45
N GLN A 128 4.67 14.14 -0.73
CA GLN A 128 4.18 14.73 -1.99
C GLN A 128 2.81 14.16 -2.36
N ILE A 129 2.63 12.84 -2.25
CA ILE A 129 1.34 12.22 -2.55
C ILE A 129 0.26 12.73 -1.58
N VAL A 130 0.59 12.81 -0.29
CA VAL A 130 -0.34 13.32 0.73
C VAL A 130 -0.75 14.75 0.42
N ARG A 131 0.20 15.59 0.03
CA ARG A 131 -0.05 16.98 -0.33
C ARG A 131 -0.98 17.10 -1.54
N MET A 132 -0.78 16.25 -2.55
CA MET A 132 -1.64 16.22 -3.75
C MET A 132 -3.07 15.77 -3.42
N GLY A 133 -3.24 14.95 -2.40
CA GLY A 133 -4.54 14.43 -1.97
C GLY A 133 -5.24 15.25 -0.90
N SER A 134 -4.65 16.34 -0.50
CA SER A 134 -5.19 17.18 0.58
C SER A 134 -6.38 18.02 0.16
#